data_96a078a8661c190b237796a93a396c42
#
_entry.id   96a078a8661c190b237796a93a396c42
#
_cell.length_a   1.000
_cell.length_b   1.000
_cell.length_c   1.000
_cell.angle_alpha   90.00
_cell.angle_beta   90.00
_cell.angle_gamma   90.00
#
_symmetry.space_group_name_H-M   'P 1'
#
loop_
_entity.id
_entity.type
_entity.pdbx_description
1 polymer ?
#
loop_
_entity_poly.entity_id
_entity_poly.type
_entity_poly.pdbx_seq_one_letter_code
_entity_poly.pdbx_strand_id
1 'polypeptide(L)'
;KIDSATNEKRMADLISKDQLKLVFATAKQENIDKYFAPLNAALAHYSINSPLRICHFIAQVAQESGCFRYNEEIWPNPTLDANGVATKGSSWQLRYEGNTGLGNTHSGDGYRFRGRGLIQLTGRANYEKYGAYLKRDLTSGTNPDLVAQPDLAVDAAGWYWSTRDLNSYADKDDVLSITKRI
;
A
#
# COMPACT_ATOMS: atom_id res chain seq x y z
N LYS A 1 41.09 8.52 -18.50
CA LYS A 1 40.21 7.95 -17.47
C LYS A 1 39.18 9.01 -17.15
N ILE A 2 37.98 8.86 -17.68
CA ILE A 2 36.87 9.77 -17.46
C ILE A 2 36.04 9.08 -16.37
N ASP A 3 36.03 9.68 -15.19
CA ASP A 3 35.14 9.30 -14.10
C ASP A 3 33.70 9.63 -14.50
N SER A 4 32.95 8.61 -14.89
CA SER A 4 31.52 8.70 -15.07
C SER A 4 30.82 8.59 -13.71
N ALA A 5 31.00 9.58 -12.85
CA ALA A 5 30.12 9.78 -11.72
C ALA A 5 28.77 10.23 -12.28
N THR A 6 27.84 9.31 -12.38
CA THR A 6 26.44 9.55 -12.70
C THR A 6 25.88 10.53 -11.67
N ASN A 7 25.75 11.78 -12.08
CA ASN A 7 25.08 12.82 -11.32
C ASN A 7 23.56 12.58 -11.44
N GLU A 8 23.07 11.55 -10.77
CA GLU A 8 21.64 11.41 -10.51
C GLU A 8 21.24 12.58 -9.63
N LYS A 9 20.65 13.59 -10.25
CA LYS A 9 20.07 14.75 -9.58
C LYS A 9 19.00 14.23 -8.62
N ARG A 10 19.40 13.97 -7.37
CA ARG A 10 18.50 13.54 -6.32
C ARG A 10 17.41 14.59 -6.21
N MET A 11 16.19 14.25 -6.63
CA MET A 11 15.06 15.15 -6.47
C MET A 11 14.93 15.46 -4.98
N ALA A 12 14.68 16.73 -4.65
CA ALA A 12 14.50 17.11 -3.25
C ALA A 12 13.31 16.33 -2.67
N ASP A 13 13.47 15.88 -1.43
CA ASP A 13 12.39 15.20 -0.71
C ASP A 13 11.18 16.13 -0.60
N LEU A 14 9.99 15.62 -0.95
CA LEU A 14 8.72 16.36 -0.89
C LEU A 14 8.21 16.49 0.55
N ILE A 15 8.65 15.61 1.42
CA ILE A 15 8.37 15.65 2.86
C ILE A 15 9.62 15.23 3.64
N SER A 16 9.92 15.92 4.73
CA SER A 16 11.03 15.59 5.61
C SER A 16 10.64 14.53 6.67
N LYS A 17 11.64 13.87 7.28
CA LYS A 17 11.40 12.95 8.39
C LYS A 17 10.74 13.63 9.59
N ASP A 18 11.06 14.88 9.87
CA ASP A 18 10.47 15.63 10.98
C ASP A 18 8.99 15.93 10.72
N GLN A 19 8.62 16.27 9.48
CA GLN A 19 7.22 16.41 9.08
C GLN A 19 6.47 15.09 9.19
N LEU A 20 7.08 13.97 8.77
CA LEU A 20 6.49 12.64 8.96
C LEU A 20 6.24 12.32 10.42
N LYS A 21 7.17 12.63 11.32
CA LYS A 21 7.01 12.42 12.77
C LYS A 21 5.85 13.19 13.36
N LEU A 22 5.54 14.38 12.84
CA LEU A 22 4.39 15.15 13.29
C LEU A 22 3.06 14.47 12.94
N VAL A 23 2.95 13.91 11.73
CA VAL A 23 1.72 13.24 11.29
C VAL A 23 1.64 11.81 11.86
N PHE A 24 2.74 11.09 11.83
CA PHE A 24 2.84 9.72 12.34
C PHE A 24 3.36 9.71 13.80
N ALA A 25 2.71 10.48 14.67
CA ALA A 25 3.19 10.72 16.02
C ALA A 25 3.41 9.47 16.89
N THR A 26 2.69 8.39 16.59
CA THR A 26 2.82 7.10 17.29
C THR A 26 3.72 6.10 16.58
N ALA A 27 4.29 6.47 15.41
CA ALA A 27 5.18 5.60 14.67
C ALA A 27 6.52 5.44 15.39
N LYS A 28 7.03 4.21 15.39
CA LYS A 28 8.41 3.97 15.82
C LYS A 28 9.39 4.60 14.84
N GLN A 29 10.53 5.09 15.34
CA GLN A 29 11.57 5.69 14.50
C GLN A 29 12.01 4.75 13.36
N GLU A 30 12.15 3.47 13.65
CA GLU A 30 12.50 2.45 12.64
C GLU A 30 11.53 2.40 11.46
N ASN A 31 10.22 2.63 11.70
CA ASN A 31 9.22 2.68 10.64
C ASN A 31 9.27 3.99 9.86
N ILE A 32 9.54 5.12 10.51
CA ILE A 32 9.80 6.38 9.81
C ILE A 32 10.98 6.21 8.85
N ASP A 33 12.10 5.65 9.34
CA ASP A 33 13.30 5.43 8.52
C ASP A 33 13.05 4.46 7.37
N LYS A 34 12.31 3.40 7.63
CA LYS A 34 11.95 2.36 6.67
C LYS A 34 11.11 2.87 5.50
N TYR A 35 10.12 3.72 5.77
CA TYR A 35 9.18 4.18 4.75
C TYR A 35 9.51 5.55 4.16
N PHE A 36 10.47 6.27 4.70
CA PHE A 36 10.81 7.64 4.28
C PHE A 36 11.18 7.74 2.79
N ALA A 37 12.16 6.97 2.35
CA ALA A 37 12.61 7.02 0.94
C ALA A 37 11.54 6.47 -0.02
N PRO A 38 10.90 5.30 0.23
CA PRO A 38 9.79 4.82 -0.59
C PRO A 38 8.64 5.83 -0.69
N LEU A 39 8.31 6.53 0.41
CA LEU A 39 7.24 7.51 0.42
C LEU A 39 7.53 8.69 -0.50
N ASN A 40 8.73 9.30 -0.38
CA ASN A 40 9.13 10.39 -1.26
C ASN A 40 9.16 9.97 -2.73
N ALA A 41 9.61 8.75 -3.02
CA ALA A 41 9.59 8.19 -4.37
C ALA A 41 8.15 8.07 -4.91
N ALA A 42 7.22 7.54 -4.14
CA ALA A 42 5.81 7.42 -4.54
C ALA A 42 5.14 8.78 -4.71
N LEU A 43 5.37 9.74 -3.79
CA LEU A 43 4.85 11.10 -3.89
C LEU A 43 5.25 11.75 -5.22
N ALA A 44 6.52 11.62 -5.59
CA ALA A 44 7.03 12.14 -6.86
C ALA A 44 6.43 11.41 -8.07
N HIS A 45 6.41 10.06 -8.04
CA HIS A 45 5.95 9.22 -9.14
C HIS A 45 4.48 9.44 -9.48
N TYR A 46 3.62 9.56 -8.47
CA TYR A 46 2.17 9.72 -8.64
C TYR A 46 1.71 11.18 -8.64
N SER A 47 2.64 12.14 -8.80
CA SER A 47 2.34 13.59 -8.84
C SER A 47 1.59 14.08 -7.59
N ILE A 48 1.87 13.46 -6.44
CA ILE A 48 1.35 13.90 -5.14
C ILE A 48 2.31 14.95 -4.58
N ASN A 49 2.38 16.11 -5.26
CA ASN A 49 3.47 17.08 -5.11
C ASN A 49 3.03 18.49 -4.71
N SER A 50 1.74 18.71 -4.45
CA SER A 50 1.25 19.95 -3.82
C SER A 50 1.03 19.75 -2.31
N PRO A 51 1.05 20.82 -1.49
CA PRO A 51 0.80 20.69 -0.05
C PRO A 51 -0.52 19.97 0.26
N LEU A 52 -1.61 20.29 -0.42
CA LEU A 52 -2.91 19.62 -0.20
C LEU A 52 -2.85 18.14 -0.55
N ARG A 53 -2.31 17.78 -1.73
CA ARG A 53 -2.18 16.37 -2.14
C ARG A 53 -1.35 15.58 -1.15
N ILE A 54 -0.22 16.12 -0.70
CA ILE A 54 0.66 15.48 0.28
C ILE A 54 -0.08 15.29 1.61
N CYS A 55 -0.73 16.35 2.13
CA CYS A 55 -1.46 16.27 3.39
C CYS A 55 -2.56 15.21 3.34
N HIS A 56 -3.39 15.20 2.30
CA HIS A 56 -4.47 14.23 2.15
C HIS A 56 -3.94 12.79 2.01
N PHE A 57 -2.95 12.58 1.13
CA PHE A 57 -2.36 11.24 0.94
C PHE A 57 -1.76 10.70 2.23
N ILE A 58 -0.94 11.50 2.91
CA ILE A 58 -0.27 11.10 4.15
C ILE A 58 -1.26 10.85 5.27
N ALA A 59 -2.32 11.67 5.38
CA ALA A 59 -3.36 11.46 6.38
C ALA A 59 -4.08 10.12 6.19
N GLN A 60 -4.41 9.75 4.95
CA GLN A 60 -5.02 8.46 4.65
C GLN A 60 -4.04 7.30 4.94
N VAL A 61 -2.79 7.41 4.49
CA VAL A 61 -1.77 6.39 4.79
C VAL A 61 -1.58 6.23 6.30
N ALA A 62 -1.57 7.33 7.07
CA ALA A 62 -1.44 7.26 8.53
C ALA A 62 -2.63 6.54 9.17
N GLN A 63 -3.84 6.84 8.72
CA GLN A 63 -5.06 6.22 9.22
C GLN A 63 -5.10 4.72 8.91
N GLU A 64 -4.91 4.35 7.63
CA GLU A 64 -5.05 2.97 7.16
C GLU A 64 -3.94 2.04 7.69
N SER A 65 -2.71 2.53 7.81
CA SER A 65 -1.59 1.76 8.32
C SER A 65 -1.42 1.80 9.85
N GLY A 66 -2.30 2.52 10.57
CA GLY A 66 -2.11 2.77 11.99
C GLY A 66 -0.76 3.45 12.29
N CYS A 67 -0.44 4.50 11.55
CA CYS A 67 0.85 5.19 11.63
C CYS A 67 2.05 4.25 11.34
N PHE A 68 2.03 3.57 10.21
CA PHE A 68 3.06 2.61 9.79
C PHE A 68 3.18 1.36 10.67
N ARG A 69 2.21 1.11 11.54
CA ARG A 69 2.21 -0.06 12.42
C ARG A 69 1.91 -1.33 11.65
N TYR A 70 1.01 -1.23 10.67
CA TYR A 70 0.50 -2.37 9.91
C TYR A 70 0.74 -2.16 8.42
N ASN A 71 1.39 -3.12 7.80
CA ASN A 71 1.58 -3.22 6.35
C ASN A 71 1.05 -4.53 5.78
N GLU A 72 0.42 -5.31 6.64
CA GLU A 72 -0.24 -6.56 6.30
C GLU A 72 -1.38 -6.80 7.29
N GLU A 73 -2.48 -7.33 6.80
CA GLU A 73 -3.63 -7.71 7.61
C GLU A 73 -3.22 -8.78 8.63
N ILE A 74 -3.50 -8.50 9.90
CA ILE A 74 -3.26 -9.46 10.98
C ILE A 74 -4.32 -10.55 10.91
N TRP A 75 -3.86 -11.76 10.65
CA TRP A 75 -4.68 -12.97 10.70
C TRP A 75 -4.20 -13.85 11.85
N PRO A 76 -4.87 -13.81 12.99
CA PRO A 76 -4.40 -14.52 14.20
C PRO A 76 -4.43 -16.03 13.99
N ASN A 77 -3.25 -16.66 14.07
CA ASN A 77 -3.07 -18.11 14.00
C ASN A 77 -3.85 -18.76 12.84
N PRO A 78 -3.61 -18.39 11.58
CA PRO A 78 -4.34 -18.98 10.46
C PRO A 78 -4.04 -20.48 10.43
N THR A 79 -5.08 -21.29 10.51
CA THR A 79 -4.99 -22.71 10.20
C THR A 79 -5.44 -22.86 8.76
N LEU A 80 -4.56 -23.36 7.92
CA LEU A 80 -4.85 -23.62 6.52
C LEU A 80 -5.12 -25.10 6.32
N ASP A 81 -6.10 -25.43 5.49
CA ASP A 81 -6.30 -26.80 5.02
C ASP A 81 -5.28 -27.17 3.92
N ALA A 82 -5.41 -28.37 3.37
CA ALA A 82 -4.52 -28.89 2.31
C ALA A 82 -4.57 -28.06 1.02
N ASN A 83 -5.62 -27.27 0.83
CA ASN A 83 -5.81 -26.41 -0.36
C ASN A 83 -5.41 -24.93 -0.07
N GLY A 84 -4.89 -24.66 1.12
CA GLY A 84 -4.52 -23.30 1.53
C GLY A 84 -5.68 -22.41 1.98
N VAL A 85 -6.89 -22.99 2.16
CA VAL A 85 -8.06 -22.26 2.65
C VAL A 85 -7.93 -22.05 4.15
N ALA A 86 -8.11 -20.81 4.59
CA ALA A 86 -8.10 -20.50 6.02
C ALA A 86 -9.36 -21.03 6.70
N THR A 87 -9.18 -21.91 7.68
CA THR A 87 -10.25 -22.52 8.47
C THR A 87 -10.50 -21.76 9.79
N LYS A 88 -9.58 -20.86 10.16
CA LYS A 88 -9.71 -19.97 11.34
C LYS A 88 -9.39 -18.54 10.94
N GLY A 89 -10.18 -17.62 11.43
CA GLY A 89 -10.08 -16.19 11.22
C GLY A 89 -11.33 -15.50 11.75
N SER A 90 -11.38 -14.18 11.68
CA SER A 90 -12.63 -13.46 11.96
C SER A 90 -13.68 -13.76 10.88
N SER A 91 -14.95 -13.58 11.21
CA SER A 91 -16.04 -13.88 10.27
C SER A 91 -15.96 -13.10 8.95
N TRP A 92 -15.38 -11.90 8.95
CA TRP A 92 -15.19 -11.09 7.76
C TRP A 92 -13.98 -11.57 6.95
N GLN A 93 -12.89 -12.03 7.58
CA GLN A 93 -11.73 -12.62 6.92
C GLN A 93 -12.10 -13.92 6.19
N LEU A 94 -12.86 -14.79 6.84
CA LEU A 94 -13.30 -16.05 6.23
C LEU A 94 -14.19 -15.82 4.97
N ARG A 95 -14.89 -14.67 4.91
CA ARG A 95 -15.68 -14.30 3.73
C ARG A 95 -14.86 -13.83 2.53
N TYR A 96 -13.54 -13.70 2.64
CA TYR A 96 -12.69 -13.47 1.48
C TYR A 96 -12.60 -14.70 0.57
N GLU A 97 -12.73 -15.90 1.14
CA GLU A 97 -12.74 -17.14 0.36
C GLU A 97 -13.98 -17.20 -0.54
N GLY A 98 -13.75 -17.44 -1.84
CA GLY A 98 -14.82 -17.49 -2.84
C GLY A 98 -15.49 -16.14 -3.14
N ASN A 99 -14.93 -15.02 -2.65
CA ASN A 99 -15.49 -13.69 -2.90
C ASN A 99 -15.19 -13.24 -4.34
N THR A 100 -16.18 -13.38 -5.21
CA THR A 100 -16.06 -13.02 -6.64
C THR A 100 -15.87 -11.51 -6.85
N GLY A 101 -16.38 -10.65 -5.94
CA GLY A 101 -16.17 -9.21 -5.98
C GLY A 101 -14.70 -8.81 -5.79
N LEU A 102 -13.95 -9.62 -5.06
CA LEU A 102 -12.50 -9.49 -4.89
C LEU A 102 -11.70 -10.28 -5.96
N GLY A 103 -12.37 -11.01 -6.84
CA GLY A 103 -11.73 -11.91 -7.79
C GLY A 103 -11.15 -13.17 -7.17
N ASN A 104 -11.49 -13.50 -5.93
CA ASN A 104 -11.03 -14.69 -5.22
C ASN A 104 -11.85 -15.90 -5.67
N THR A 105 -11.48 -16.48 -6.79
CA THR A 105 -12.24 -17.55 -7.46
C THR A 105 -11.59 -18.93 -7.34
N HIS A 106 -10.40 -19.02 -6.77
CA HIS A 106 -9.69 -20.29 -6.57
C HIS A 106 -9.56 -20.59 -5.08
N SER A 107 -9.47 -21.85 -4.76
CA SER A 107 -9.29 -22.31 -3.39
C SER A 107 -8.01 -21.72 -2.77
N GLY A 108 -8.13 -21.19 -1.55
CA GLY A 108 -7.05 -20.54 -0.82
C GLY A 108 -6.83 -19.06 -1.15
N ASP A 109 -7.58 -18.49 -2.11
CA ASP A 109 -7.44 -17.09 -2.49
C ASP A 109 -7.73 -16.13 -1.33
N GLY A 110 -8.67 -16.48 -0.47
CA GLY A 110 -9.07 -15.62 0.64
C GLY A 110 -7.89 -15.24 1.53
N TYR A 111 -7.12 -16.21 1.97
CA TYR A 111 -5.93 -15.96 2.78
C TYR A 111 -4.74 -15.46 1.96
N ARG A 112 -4.55 -16.03 0.77
CA ARG A 112 -3.44 -15.71 -0.13
C ARG A 112 -3.40 -14.24 -0.51
N PHE A 113 -4.55 -13.65 -0.84
CA PHE A 113 -4.70 -12.26 -1.26
C PHE A 113 -5.30 -11.37 -0.17
N ARG A 114 -4.96 -11.67 1.10
CA ARG A 114 -5.30 -10.80 2.24
C ARG A 114 -4.70 -9.42 2.08
N GLY A 115 -5.18 -8.46 2.84
CA GLY A 115 -4.72 -7.08 2.77
C GLY A 115 -3.22 -6.93 3.00
N ARG A 116 -2.52 -6.26 2.09
CA ARG A 116 -1.10 -5.88 2.21
C ARG A 116 -0.84 -4.48 1.67
N GLY A 117 0.28 -3.91 2.09
CA GLY A 117 0.64 -2.52 1.81
C GLY A 117 -0.03 -1.53 2.75
N LEU A 118 0.34 -0.26 2.65
CA LEU A 118 -0.08 0.77 3.62
C LEU A 118 -1.56 1.16 3.53
N ILE A 119 -2.25 0.80 2.45
CA ILE A 119 -3.70 0.96 2.27
C ILE A 119 -4.41 -0.36 2.01
N GLN A 120 -3.81 -1.49 2.40
CA GLN A 120 -4.44 -2.80 2.45
C GLN A 120 -5.01 -3.28 1.10
N LEU A 121 -4.14 -3.40 0.07
CA LEU A 121 -4.51 -4.02 -1.21
C LEU A 121 -5.01 -5.45 -0.97
N THR A 122 -6.28 -5.72 -1.29
CA THR A 122 -6.97 -6.98 -0.96
C THR A 122 -7.63 -7.59 -2.20
N GLY A 123 -7.59 -8.91 -2.31
CA GLY A 123 -8.25 -9.70 -3.35
C GLY A 123 -7.42 -9.91 -4.61
N ARG A 124 -7.54 -11.12 -5.19
CA ARG A 124 -6.79 -11.56 -6.40
C ARG A 124 -6.85 -10.52 -7.51
N ALA A 125 -8.05 -10.01 -7.84
CA ALA A 125 -8.22 -9.06 -8.95
C ALA A 125 -7.41 -7.76 -8.76
N ASN A 126 -7.24 -7.28 -7.53
CA ASN A 126 -6.42 -6.11 -7.26
C ASN A 126 -4.93 -6.42 -7.37
N TYR A 127 -4.49 -7.60 -6.90
CA TYR A 127 -3.10 -8.05 -7.07
C TYR A 127 -2.75 -8.25 -8.55
N GLU A 128 -3.66 -8.79 -9.37
CA GLU A 128 -3.49 -8.93 -10.81
C GLU A 128 -3.37 -7.55 -11.50
N LYS A 129 -4.28 -6.62 -11.18
CA LYS A 129 -4.27 -5.26 -11.75
C LYS A 129 -2.99 -4.50 -11.38
N TYR A 130 -2.58 -4.58 -10.12
CA TYR A 130 -1.36 -3.92 -9.67
C TYR A 130 -0.11 -4.59 -10.25
N GLY A 131 -0.09 -5.91 -10.32
CA GLY A 131 0.97 -6.66 -10.99
C GLY A 131 1.11 -6.33 -12.47
N ALA A 132 -0.02 -6.22 -13.18
CA ALA A 132 -0.04 -5.79 -14.58
C ALA A 132 0.52 -4.38 -14.77
N TYR A 133 0.18 -3.45 -13.88
CA TYR A 133 0.75 -2.11 -13.86
C TYR A 133 2.27 -2.13 -13.70
N LEU A 134 2.79 -2.93 -12.77
CA LEU A 134 4.22 -3.09 -12.51
C LEU A 134 4.94 -3.95 -13.56
N LYS A 135 4.21 -4.60 -14.48
CA LYS A 135 4.72 -5.66 -15.37
C LYS A 135 5.42 -6.78 -14.58
N ARG A 136 4.85 -7.15 -13.45
CA ARG A 136 5.39 -8.13 -12.49
C ARG A 136 4.28 -9.08 -12.03
N ASP A 137 4.59 -10.37 -11.96
CA ASP A 137 3.66 -11.33 -11.35
C ASP A 137 3.63 -11.14 -9.82
N LEU A 138 2.45 -10.81 -9.30
CA LEU A 138 2.15 -10.69 -7.88
C LEU A 138 1.16 -11.76 -7.39
N THR A 139 0.90 -12.78 -8.20
CA THR A 139 -0.13 -13.78 -7.89
C THR A 139 0.40 -15.18 -7.67
N SER A 140 1.55 -15.53 -8.24
CA SER A 140 2.12 -16.88 -8.16
C SER A 140 2.98 -17.09 -6.90
N GLY A 141 3.03 -18.31 -6.39
CA GLY A 141 3.91 -18.70 -5.28
C GLY A 141 3.75 -17.80 -4.07
N THR A 142 4.85 -17.23 -3.58
CA THR A 142 4.93 -16.26 -2.48
C THR A 142 4.93 -14.80 -2.96
N ASN A 143 4.74 -14.55 -4.25
CA ASN A 143 4.79 -13.20 -4.82
C ASN A 143 3.76 -12.21 -4.22
N PRO A 144 2.57 -12.62 -3.76
CA PRO A 144 1.68 -11.71 -3.05
C PRO A 144 2.32 -11.05 -1.82
N ASP A 145 3.23 -11.74 -1.14
CA ASP A 145 3.90 -11.23 0.07
C ASP A 145 4.85 -10.05 -0.22
N LEU A 146 5.27 -9.89 -1.48
CA LEU A 146 6.09 -8.77 -1.92
C LEU A 146 5.40 -7.41 -1.70
N VAL A 147 4.06 -7.37 -1.73
CA VAL A 147 3.29 -6.14 -1.51
C VAL A 147 3.44 -5.62 -0.07
N ALA A 148 3.86 -6.47 0.87
CA ALA A 148 4.20 -6.05 2.23
C ALA A 148 5.62 -5.48 2.37
N GLN A 149 6.49 -5.60 1.34
CA GLN A 149 7.81 -4.99 1.37
C GLN A 149 7.73 -3.46 1.27
N PRO A 150 8.59 -2.69 1.92
CA PRO A 150 8.44 -1.24 2.08
C PRO A 150 8.18 -0.49 0.76
N ASP A 151 8.96 -0.80 -0.28
CA ASP A 151 8.85 -0.12 -1.57
C ASP A 151 7.48 -0.38 -2.20
N LEU A 152 7.05 -1.65 -2.29
CA LEU A 152 5.77 -2.01 -2.88
C LEU A 152 4.59 -1.66 -1.97
N ALA A 153 4.77 -1.65 -0.65
CA ALA A 153 3.72 -1.27 0.29
C ALA A 153 3.30 0.19 0.13
N VAL A 154 4.28 1.07 -0.13
CA VAL A 154 4.03 2.49 -0.40
C VAL A 154 3.59 2.71 -1.83
N ASP A 155 4.26 2.05 -2.80
CA ASP A 155 3.93 2.20 -4.22
C ASP A 155 2.49 1.75 -4.51
N ALA A 156 2.02 0.65 -3.91
CA ALA A 156 0.63 0.21 -4.00
C ALA A 156 -0.36 1.27 -3.50
N ALA A 157 0.00 2.03 -2.45
CA ALA A 157 -0.81 3.13 -1.96
C ALA A 157 -0.89 4.28 -2.98
N GLY A 158 0.23 4.66 -3.58
CA GLY A 158 0.29 5.65 -4.64
C GLY A 158 -0.47 5.22 -5.90
N TRP A 159 -0.32 3.97 -6.32
CA TRP A 159 -1.07 3.39 -7.42
C TRP A 159 -2.59 3.42 -7.17
N TYR A 160 -3.01 2.98 -5.99
CA TYR A 160 -4.42 3.02 -5.57
C TYR A 160 -4.98 4.45 -5.62
N TRP A 161 -4.22 5.41 -5.09
CA TRP A 161 -4.54 6.83 -5.10
C TRP A 161 -4.70 7.36 -6.53
N SER A 162 -3.76 7.06 -7.39
CA SER A 162 -3.74 7.51 -8.79
C SER A 162 -4.88 6.91 -9.61
N THR A 163 -5.14 5.61 -9.47
CA THR A 163 -6.21 4.92 -10.23
C THR A 163 -7.62 5.40 -9.89
N ARG A 164 -7.79 6.11 -8.78
CA ARG A 164 -9.05 6.71 -8.33
C ARG A 164 -9.11 8.22 -8.50
N ASP A 165 -8.10 8.79 -9.17
CA ASP A 165 -7.98 10.24 -9.41
C ASP A 165 -8.08 11.06 -8.11
N LEU A 166 -7.49 10.56 -7.00
CA LEU A 166 -7.63 11.22 -5.70
C LEU A 166 -6.89 12.56 -5.61
N ASN A 167 -5.93 12.83 -6.51
CA ASN A 167 -5.31 14.14 -6.63
C ASN A 167 -6.36 15.24 -6.93
N SER A 168 -7.35 14.94 -7.79
CA SER A 168 -8.38 15.94 -8.15
C SER A 168 -9.30 16.31 -6.99
N TYR A 169 -9.51 15.38 -6.04
CA TYR A 169 -10.26 15.65 -4.80
C TYR A 169 -9.40 16.36 -3.78
N ALA A 170 -8.13 16.00 -3.67
CA ALA A 170 -7.17 16.67 -2.79
C ALA A 170 -6.96 18.14 -3.18
N ASP A 171 -6.90 18.45 -4.48
CA ASP A 171 -6.79 19.83 -4.98
C ASP A 171 -7.99 20.71 -4.59
N LYS A 172 -9.14 20.09 -4.31
CA LYS A 172 -10.38 20.76 -3.85
C LYS A 172 -10.57 20.70 -2.34
N ASP A 173 -9.60 20.16 -1.61
CA ASP A 173 -9.68 19.89 -0.17
C ASP A 173 -10.90 19.01 0.23
N ASP A 174 -11.34 18.11 -0.67
CA ASP A 174 -12.50 17.24 -0.47
C ASP A 174 -12.12 15.96 0.25
N VAL A 175 -11.85 16.08 1.54
CA VAL A 175 -11.48 14.95 2.42
C VAL A 175 -12.57 13.87 2.45
N LEU A 176 -13.85 14.27 2.41
CA LEU A 176 -14.96 13.33 2.50
C LEU A 176 -15.03 12.40 1.28
N SER A 177 -14.84 12.96 0.08
CA SER A 177 -14.80 12.16 -1.15
C SER A 177 -13.59 11.25 -1.20
N ILE A 178 -12.43 11.68 -0.70
CA ILE A 178 -11.23 10.86 -0.60
C ILE A 178 -11.48 9.67 0.33
N THR A 179 -11.90 9.93 1.58
CA THR A 179 -12.13 8.88 2.59
C THR A 179 -13.17 7.84 2.16
N LYS A 180 -14.18 8.23 1.39
CA LYS A 180 -15.18 7.29 0.86
C LYS A 180 -14.66 6.39 -0.27
N ARG A 181 -13.52 6.72 -0.86
CA ARG A 181 -12.91 5.99 -1.99
C ARG A 181 -11.74 5.12 -1.57
N ILE A 182 -11.23 5.32 -0.39
CA ILE A 182 -10.26 4.45 0.26
C ILE A 182 -10.99 3.42 1.12
#